data_6af8b9cb18915fa8e53cb1c77c46a5ea
#
_entry.id   6af8b9cb18915fa8e53cb1c77c46a5ea
#
_cell.length_a   1.000
_cell.length_b   1.000
_cell.length_c   1.000
_cell.angle_alpha   90.00
_cell.angle_beta   90.00
_cell.angle_gamma   90.00
#
_symmetry.space_group_name_H-M   'P 1'
#
loop_
_entity.id
_entity.type
_entity.pdbx_description
1 polymer ?
#
loop_
_entity_poly.entity_id
_entity_poly.type
_entity_poly.pdbx_seq_one_letter_code
_entity_poly.pdbx_strand_id
1 'polypeptide(L)'
;VHRRRSEGGATSLELAILAPMILALIFMSIQTALWLYGRSVALNAAQEGVSRLRLVQPPVYNEGVGEQIRGDIKAYAQQLGGTTLQNAEVEPPSYNNPEGMVSFTVTGDTVSLVPGLKLHVERTATGPIEQFEADDK
;
A
#
# COMPACT_ATOMS: atom_id res chain seq x y z
N VAL A 1 9.75 64.06 9.94
CA VAL A 1 10.20 62.78 10.54
C VAL A 1 8.97 62.05 11.06
N HIS A 2 8.50 60.97 10.39
CA HIS A 2 7.72 59.83 10.97
C HIS A 2 6.83 59.21 9.90
N ARG A 3 7.41 58.43 9.00
CA ARG A 3 6.62 57.53 8.16
C ARG A 3 7.34 56.21 8.02
N ARG A 4 7.45 55.42 9.11
CA ARG A 4 7.93 54.05 9.09
C ARG A 4 7.05 53.07 9.88
N ARG A 5 5.75 53.32 10.01
CA ARG A 5 4.86 52.44 10.77
C ARG A 5 3.80 51.71 9.94
N SER A 6 3.71 51.90 8.66
CA SER A 6 2.68 51.24 7.83
C SER A 6 3.13 49.98 7.09
N GLU A 7 4.43 49.75 6.95
CA GLU A 7 4.92 48.57 6.20
C GLU A 7 4.92 47.28 7.03
N GLY A 8 5.06 47.37 8.37
CA GLY A 8 5.04 46.19 9.24
C GLY A 8 3.65 45.54 9.38
N GLY A 9 2.58 46.33 9.24
CA GLY A 9 1.21 45.79 9.34
C GLY A 9 0.73 45.05 8.11
N ALA A 10 1.11 45.51 6.91
CA ALA A 10 0.78 44.84 5.66
C ALA A 10 1.51 43.50 5.55
N THR A 11 2.79 43.44 5.93
CA THR A 11 3.59 42.20 5.89
C THR A 11 3.10 41.15 6.90
N SER A 12 2.65 41.57 8.08
CA SER A 12 2.13 40.62 9.08
C SER A 12 0.75 40.07 8.69
N LEU A 13 -0.09 40.88 8.02
CA LEU A 13 -1.38 40.42 7.51
C LEU A 13 -1.20 39.44 6.34
N GLU A 14 -0.25 39.72 5.46
CA GLU A 14 0.11 38.85 4.33
C GLU A 14 0.62 37.49 4.84
N LEU A 15 1.50 37.51 5.84
CA LEU A 15 2.00 36.26 6.47
C LEU A 15 0.88 35.48 7.18
N ALA A 16 -0.06 36.16 7.81
CA ALA A 16 -1.20 35.52 8.49
C ALA A 16 -2.11 34.76 7.49
N ILE A 17 -2.19 35.22 6.24
CA ILE A 17 -2.95 34.55 5.18
C ILE A 17 -2.12 33.44 4.52
N LEU A 18 -0.83 33.68 4.30
CA LEU A 18 0.05 32.70 3.64
C LEU A 18 0.40 31.51 4.54
N ALA A 19 0.59 31.71 5.84
CA ALA A 19 1.02 30.67 6.77
C ALA A 19 0.07 29.46 6.80
N PRO A 20 -1.25 29.59 6.91
CA PRO A 20 -2.17 28.45 6.86
C PRO A 20 -2.16 27.74 5.52
N MET A 21 -1.95 28.46 4.40
CA MET A 21 -1.88 27.86 3.06
C MET A 21 -0.62 27.00 2.92
N ILE A 22 0.52 27.53 3.37
CA ILE A 22 1.81 26.78 3.36
C ILE A 22 1.69 25.55 4.27
N LEU A 23 1.11 25.70 5.45
CA LEU A 23 0.91 24.60 6.39
C LEU A 23 0.02 23.51 5.78
N ALA A 24 -1.09 23.89 5.15
CA ALA A 24 -1.97 22.95 4.47
C ALA A 24 -1.25 22.20 3.33
N LEU A 25 -0.40 22.89 2.58
CA LEU A 25 0.39 22.27 1.51
C LEU A 25 1.41 21.27 2.06
N ILE A 26 2.06 21.58 3.18
CA ILE A 26 2.97 20.66 3.87
C ILE A 26 2.23 19.41 4.35
N PHE A 27 1.08 19.57 5.01
CA PHE A 27 0.27 18.45 5.47
C PHE A 27 -0.21 17.58 4.31
N MET A 28 -0.64 18.17 3.22
CA MET A 28 -1.08 17.44 2.02
C MET A 28 0.09 16.66 1.38
N SER A 29 1.28 17.22 1.36
CA SER A 29 2.47 16.55 0.84
C SER A 29 2.84 15.33 1.70
N ILE A 30 2.81 15.45 3.02
CA ILE A 30 3.07 14.34 3.95
C ILE A 30 1.98 13.27 3.79
N GLN A 31 0.72 13.67 3.71
CA GLN A 31 -0.39 12.73 3.52
C GLN A 31 -0.26 11.92 2.23
N THR A 32 0.12 12.59 1.13
CA THR A 32 0.37 11.92 -0.15
C THR A 32 1.53 10.92 -0.05
N ALA A 33 2.61 11.28 0.62
CA ALA A 33 3.76 10.40 0.84
C ALA A 33 3.38 9.15 1.65
N LEU A 34 2.60 9.31 2.72
CA LEU A 34 2.10 8.18 3.53
C LEU A 34 1.21 7.24 2.72
N TRP A 35 0.33 7.79 1.89
CA TRP A 35 -0.53 6.99 1.03
C TRP A 35 0.26 6.22 -0.03
N LEU A 36 1.24 6.87 -0.68
CA LEU A 36 2.12 6.21 -1.65
C LEU A 36 2.95 5.11 -0.99
N TYR A 37 3.43 5.34 0.21
CA TYR A 37 4.16 4.33 0.97
C TYR A 37 3.28 3.11 1.29
N GLY A 38 2.06 3.32 1.78
CA GLY A 38 1.11 2.24 2.04
C GLY A 38 0.79 1.42 0.77
N ARG A 39 0.64 2.09 -0.37
CA ARG A 39 0.48 1.42 -1.68
C ARG A 39 1.69 0.55 -2.04
N SER A 40 2.89 1.04 -1.79
CA SER A 40 4.13 0.29 -2.06
C SER A 40 4.22 -0.94 -1.17
N VAL A 41 3.90 -0.82 0.11
CA VAL A 41 3.86 -1.95 1.06
C VAL A 41 2.86 -3.01 0.60
N ALA A 42 1.63 -2.62 0.25
CA ALA A 42 0.61 -3.55 -0.23
C ALA A 42 1.04 -4.26 -1.53
N LEU A 43 1.66 -3.53 -2.45
CA LEU A 43 2.17 -4.12 -3.69
C LEU A 43 3.32 -5.11 -3.44
N ASN A 44 4.28 -4.76 -2.59
CA ASN A 44 5.39 -5.65 -2.24
C ASN A 44 4.89 -6.93 -1.56
N ALA A 45 3.91 -6.82 -0.67
CA ALA A 45 3.30 -7.97 -0.02
C ALA A 45 2.54 -8.85 -1.04
N ALA A 46 1.81 -8.26 -1.98
CA ALA A 46 1.13 -8.99 -3.04
C ALA A 46 2.13 -9.72 -3.96
N GLN A 47 3.24 -9.09 -4.33
CA GLN A 47 4.31 -9.69 -5.13
C GLN A 47 5.00 -10.85 -4.40
N GLU A 48 5.24 -10.71 -3.11
CA GLU A 48 5.76 -11.80 -2.28
C GLU A 48 4.79 -12.98 -2.24
N GLY A 49 3.48 -12.71 -2.11
CA GLY A 49 2.43 -13.74 -2.19
C GLY A 49 2.45 -14.50 -3.50
N VAL A 50 2.51 -13.81 -4.62
CA VAL A 50 2.64 -14.43 -5.95
C VAL A 50 3.91 -15.26 -6.06
N SER A 51 5.05 -14.74 -5.58
CA SER A 51 6.33 -15.45 -5.62
C SER A 51 6.28 -16.76 -4.86
N ARG A 52 5.67 -16.79 -3.69
CA ARG A 52 5.50 -18.01 -2.89
C ARG A 52 4.55 -19.01 -3.53
N LEU A 53 3.43 -18.54 -4.09
CA LEU A 53 2.46 -19.40 -4.75
C LEU A 53 2.99 -20.06 -6.02
N ARG A 54 3.84 -19.36 -6.77
CA ARG A 54 4.46 -19.90 -7.98
C ARG A 54 5.36 -21.11 -7.70
N LEU A 55 5.92 -21.21 -6.50
CA LEU A 55 6.78 -22.31 -6.06
C LEU A 55 5.98 -23.52 -5.57
N VAL A 56 4.70 -23.36 -5.31
CA VAL A 56 3.82 -24.46 -4.88
C VAL A 56 3.28 -25.16 -6.14
N GLN A 57 3.79 -26.35 -6.41
CA GLN A 57 3.36 -27.12 -7.60
C GLN A 57 1.95 -27.71 -7.40
N PRO A 58 1.09 -27.68 -8.43
CA PRO A 58 -0.08 -28.56 -8.48
C PRO A 58 0.39 -30.04 -8.56
N PRO A 59 -0.20 -30.97 -7.84
CA PRO A 59 -1.47 -31.00 -7.13
C PRO A 59 -1.40 -30.71 -5.63
N VAL A 60 -0.26 -30.23 -5.12
CA VAL A 60 -0.05 -30.02 -3.67
C VAL A 60 -0.81 -28.77 -3.16
N TYR A 61 -1.34 -27.97 -4.09
CA TYR A 61 -2.14 -26.82 -3.73
C TYR A 61 -3.48 -27.27 -3.13
N ASN A 62 -3.55 -27.21 -1.82
CA ASN A 62 -4.80 -27.38 -1.07
C ASN A 62 -5.15 -26.08 -0.33
N GLU A 63 -6.40 -25.98 0.12
CA GLU A 63 -6.87 -24.80 0.85
C GLU A 63 -6.00 -24.47 2.07
N GLY A 64 -5.43 -25.49 2.73
CA GLY A 64 -4.56 -25.29 3.89
C GLY A 64 -3.25 -24.58 3.57
N VAL A 65 -2.63 -24.89 2.42
CA VAL A 65 -1.40 -24.19 1.97
C VAL A 65 -1.71 -22.75 1.58
N GLY A 66 -2.84 -22.53 0.91
CA GLY A 66 -3.29 -21.19 0.55
C GLY A 66 -3.53 -20.30 1.77
N GLU A 67 -4.20 -20.85 2.80
CA GLU A 67 -4.44 -20.15 4.06
C GLU A 67 -3.15 -19.85 4.84
N GLN A 68 -2.20 -20.77 4.84
CA GLN A 68 -0.90 -20.56 5.47
C GLN A 68 -0.13 -19.42 4.78
N ILE A 69 -0.07 -19.43 3.46
CA ILE A 69 0.57 -18.35 2.69
C ILE A 69 -0.12 -17.02 2.94
N ARG A 70 -1.46 -16.98 2.94
CA ARG A 70 -2.22 -15.76 3.28
C ARG A 70 -1.84 -15.22 4.66
N GLY A 71 -1.77 -16.09 5.66
CA GLY A 71 -1.36 -15.72 7.02
C GLY A 71 0.04 -15.12 7.07
N ASP A 72 1.00 -15.75 6.38
CA ASP A 72 2.38 -15.27 6.29
C ASP A 72 2.48 -13.94 5.59
N ILE A 73 1.74 -13.75 4.49
CA ILE A 73 1.73 -12.49 3.74
C ILE A 73 1.05 -11.37 4.53
N LYS A 74 -0.02 -11.68 5.26
CA LYS A 74 -0.65 -10.71 6.18
C LYS A 74 0.33 -10.26 7.25
N ALA A 75 1.06 -11.18 7.89
CA ALA A 75 2.09 -10.87 8.86
C ALA A 75 3.22 -10.04 8.26
N TYR A 76 3.66 -10.39 7.05
CA TYR A 76 4.68 -9.64 6.31
C TYR A 76 4.22 -8.21 5.99
N ALA A 77 3.00 -8.03 5.50
CA ALA A 77 2.43 -6.71 5.23
C ALA A 77 2.33 -5.85 6.49
N GLN A 78 1.93 -6.44 7.62
CA GLN A 78 1.88 -5.76 8.91
C GLN A 78 3.27 -5.39 9.43
N GLN A 79 4.24 -6.27 9.28
CA GLN A 79 5.62 -5.99 9.69
C GLN A 79 6.26 -4.89 8.84
N LEU A 80 6.07 -4.93 7.53
CA LEU A 80 6.64 -3.97 6.59
C LEU A 80 5.93 -2.61 6.68
N GLY A 81 4.60 -2.63 6.81
CA GLY A 81 3.77 -1.42 6.90
C GLY A 81 3.84 -0.74 8.26
N GLY A 82 4.10 -1.51 9.32
CA GLY A 82 4.12 -1.01 10.70
C GLY A 82 2.82 -0.28 11.04
N THR A 83 2.95 0.97 11.48
CA THR A 83 1.80 1.84 11.76
C THR A 83 1.22 2.53 10.52
N THR A 84 1.91 2.46 9.38
CA THR A 84 1.52 3.19 8.16
C THR A 84 0.42 2.47 7.38
N LEU A 85 0.46 1.14 7.34
CA LEU A 85 -0.58 0.30 6.76
C LEU A 85 -1.32 -0.46 7.87
N GLN A 86 -2.52 -0.01 8.16
CA GLN A 86 -3.38 -0.59 9.20
C GLN A 86 -4.42 -1.51 8.57
N ASN A 87 -4.95 -2.45 9.37
CA ASN A 87 -5.99 -3.37 8.94
C ASN A 87 -5.64 -4.10 7.63
N ALA A 88 -4.37 -4.51 7.50
CA ALA A 88 -3.94 -5.24 6.32
C ALA A 88 -4.71 -6.57 6.22
N GLU A 89 -5.38 -6.76 5.09
CA GLU A 89 -6.10 -7.98 4.74
C GLU A 89 -5.54 -8.53 3.43
N VAL A 90 -5.55 -9.84 3.31
CA VAL A 90 -5.10 -10.57 2.15
C VAL A 90 -6.25 -11.40 1.62
N GLU A 91 -6.65 -11.13 0.39
CA GLU A 91 -7.71 -11.91 -0.26
C GLU A 91 -7.24 -13.31 -0.63
N PRO A 92 -8.15 -14.28 -0.74
CA PRO A 92 -7.81 -15.59 -1.30
C PRO A 92 -7.17 -15.43 -2.68
N PRO A 93 -6.09 -16.20 -2.97
CA PRO A 93 -5.46 -16.12 -4.28
C PRO A 93 -6.44 -16.54 -5.38
N SER A 94 -6.41 -15.81 -6.47
CA SER A 94 -7.20 -16.14 -7.66
C SER A 94 -6.31 -16.84 -8.68
N TYR A 95 -6.82 -17.97 -9.20
CA TYR A 95 -6.15 -18.76 -10.24
C TYR A 95 -6.92 -18.61 -11.54
N ASN A 96 -6.25 -18.11 -12.56
CA ASN A 96 -6.76 -18.13 -13.94
C ASN A 96 -6.14 -19.30 -14.70
N ASN A 97 -6.84 -20.44 -14.70
CA ASN A 97 -6.34 -21.68 -15.29
C ASN A 97 -6.09 -21.63 -16.80
N PRO A 98 -6.89 -20.92 -17.64
CA PRO A 98 -6.61 -20.88 -19.08
C PRO A 98 -5.28 -20.23 -19.43
N GLU A 99 -4.81 -19.31 -18.59
CA GLU A 99 -3.58 -18.55 -18.82
C GLU A 99 -2.43 -18.99 -17.91
N GLY A 100 -2.67 -19.93 -16.99
CA GLY A 100 -1.65 -20.34 -16.01
C GLY A 100 -1.17 -19.18 -15.13
N MET A 101 -2.05 -18.26 -14.77
CA MET A 101 -1.72 -17.08 -13.97
C MET A 101 -2.30 -17.20 -12.57
N VAL A 102 -1.57 -16.66 -11.60
CA VAL A 102 -2.05 -16.51 -10.23
C VAL A 102 -1.99 -15.04 -9.84
N SER A 103 -3.01 -14.58 -9.13
CA SER A 103 -3.05 -13.23 -8.60
C SER A 103 -3.27 -13.21 -7.09
N PHE A 104 -2.71 -12.21 -6.47
CA PHE A 104 -2.77 -11.97 -5.02
C PHE A 104 -3.13 -10.53 -4.76
N THR A 105 -4.17 -10.29 -3.96
CA THR A 105 -4.64 -8.94 -3.62
C THR A 105 -4.41 -8.67 -2.15
N VAL A 106 -3.78 -7.54 -1.86
CA VAL A 106 -3.58 -7.04 -0.50
C VAL A 106 -4.26 -5.70 -0.36
N THR A 107 -5.06 -5.57 0.68
CA THR A 107 -5.80 -4.35 1.03
C THR A 107 -5.36 -3.84 2.40
N GLY A 108 -5.67 -2.60 2.69
CA GLY A 108 -5.41 -1.99 3.99
C GLY A 108 -5.76 -0.51 4.01
N ASP A 109 -5.63 0.09 5.17
CA ASP A 109 -5.86 1.52 5.37
C ASP A 109 -4.55 2.22 5.71
N THR A 110 -4.25 3.33 5.04
CA THR A 110 -3.08 4.14 5.39
C THR A 110 -3.41 5.13 6.50
N VAL A 111 -2.41 5.40 7.34
CA VAL A 111 -2.52 6.44 8.37
C VAL A 111 -2.87 7.77 7.75
N SER A 112 -3.86 8.45 8.30
CA SER A 112 -4.24 9.79 7.91
C SER A 112 -3.90 10.79 9.01
N LEU A 113 -3.33 11.93 8.60
CA LEU A 113 -3.12 13.10 9.48
C LEU A 113 -4.42 13.87 9.71
N VAL A 114 -5.44 13.61 8.88
CA VAL A 114 -6.75 14.24 9.00
C VAL A 114 -7.66 13.31 9.80
N PRO A 115 -8.15 13.72 10.99
CA PRO A 115 -9.04 12.91 11.80
C PRO A 115 -10.31 12.51 11.02
N GLY A 116 -10.64 11.22 11.05
CA GLY A 116 -11.83 10.68 10.38
C GLY A 116 -11.67 10.38 8.90
N LEU A 117 -10.54 10.74 8.27
CA LEU A 117 -10.25 10.37 6.89
C LEU A 117 -9.57 9.00 6.86
N LYS A 118 -10.21 8.02 6.23
CA LYS A 118 -9.62 6.71 5.95
C LYS A 118 -9.20 6.65 4.49
N LEU A 119 -7.93 6.40 4.26
CA LEU A 119 -7.38 6.25 2.91
C LEU A 119 -7.13 4.77 2.66
N HIS A 120 -8.08 4.15 1.98
CA HIS A 120 -7.99 2.75 1.61
C HIS A 120 -7.00 2.52 0.48
N VAL A 121 -6.27 1.41 0.57
CA VAL A 121 -5.30 0.95 -0.44
C VAL A 121 -5.62 -0.47 -0.81
N GLU A 122 -5.62 -0.74 -2.09
CA GLU A 122 -5.76 -2.07 -2.66
C GLU A 122 -4.69 -2.25 -3.74
N ARG A 123 -4.00 -3.38 -3.72
CA ARG A 123 -2.99 -3.74 -4.70
C ARG A 123 -3.03 -5.22 -5.03
N THR A 124 -3.04 -5.49 -6.33
CA THR A 124 -3.01 -6.84 -6.87
C THR A 124 -1.70 -7.04 -7.62
N ALA A 125 -1.04 -8.15 -7.35
CA ALA A 125 0.06 -8.66 -8.15
C ALA A 125 -0.40 -9.91 -8.88
N THR A 126 0.10 -10.10 -10.09
CA THR A 126 -0.20 -11.25 -10.92
C THR A 126 1.10 -11.83 -11.49
N GLY A 127 1.20 -13.14 -11.56
CA GLY A 127 2.36 -13.80 -12.13
C GLY A 127 2.01 -15.18 -12.70
N PRO A 128 2.82 -15.67 -13.64
CA PRO A 128 2.62 -16.99 -14.21
C PRO A 128 2.96 -18.09 -13.20
N ILE A 129 2.19 -19.17 -13.21
CA ILE A 129 2.51 -20.41 -12.49
C ILE A 129 3.56 -21.15 -13.29
N GLU A 130 4.64 -21.57 -12.65
CA GLU A 130 5.63 -22.43 -13.29
C GLU A 130 5.04 -23.84 -13.44
N GLN A 131 4.64 -24.18 -14.66
CA GLN A 131 4.27 -25.54 -14.99
C GLN A 131 5.54 -26.28 -15.39
N PHE A 132 6.00 -27.19 -14.53
CA PHE A 132 6.99 -28.17 -14.96
C PHE A 132 6.26 -29.17 -15.85
N GLU A 133 6.44 -29.08 -17.18
CA GLU A 133 6.16 -30.20 -18.04
C GLU A 133 7.15 -31.31 -17.68
N ALA A 134 6.62 -32.39 -17.13
CA ALA A 134 7.38 -33.63 -17.01
C ALA A 134 7.66 -34.10 -18.46
N ASP A 135 8.93 -34.07 -18.84
CA ASP A 135 9.39 -34.61 -20.11
C ASP A 135 9.11 -36.12 -20.09
N ASP A 136 8.00 -36.53 -20.66
CA ASP A 136 7.68 -37.93 -20.92
C ASP A 136 8.64 -38.44 -22.01
N LYS A 137 9.74 -39.02 -21.55
CA LYS A 137 10.55 -39.91 -22.39
C LYS A 137 10.37 -41.34 -21.96
#